data_5fcd26d44d04fc08c608421d8ae0dc16
#
_entry.id   5fcd26d44d04fc08c608421d8ae0dc16
#
_cell.length_a   1.000
_cell.length_b   1.000
_cell.length_c   1.000
_cell.angle_alpha   90.00
_cell.angle_beta   90.00
_cell.angle_gamma   90.00
#
_symmetry.space_group_name_H-M   'P 1'
#
loop_
_entity.id
_entity.type
_entity.pdbx_description
1 polymer ?
#
loop_
_entity_poly.entity_id
_entity_poly.type
_entity_poly.pdbx_seq_one_letter_code
_entity_poly.pdbx_strand_id
1 'polypeptide(L)'
;MIKQYTFAVVGALGNVGTEMRGILETSDLPIENLVLLDIAQNAGTKVKWRGEEYTVAESNSDAFSGVDIAIMSAGEGASLELSPEAVKRGCVVIDNSTAFRMSQEHPLVIPEVNADALENHQGIIANPNCSTIQMLVALKPIHDTYKIKRVIVSTYQAVSGSGQAAVEELQNQTHAFANGKQLQAEVYPHQIAFNVLPHIDVFLENGYSKEEMKMILETAKILDPKIKMTATTVRVPVATSHSESLNIETEKAFEVEDIKTLMEASPGIELEDDPENNVYPLAINAAGKNAVFVGRIRRDFSTDNALNMWCVSDNLRKGAALNTVQIAEELVKRNLVRVP
;
A
#
# COMPACT_ATOMS: atom_id res chain seq x y z
N MET A 1 -3.77 0.74 34.00
CA MET A 1 -3.80 1.85 33.02
C MET A 1 -3.34 1.29 31.70
N ILE A 2 -4.04 1.59 30.61
CA ILE A 2 -3.61 1.22 29.26
C ILE A 2 -2.35 2.05 28.97
N LYS A 3 -1.26 1.39 28.52
CA LYS A 3 -0.05 2.11 28.11
C LYS A 3 -0.40 3.02 26.94
N GLN A 4 0.00 4.28 27.01
CA GLN A 4 -0.13 5.26 25.94
C GLN A 4 1.20 5.43 25.21
N TYR A 5 1.16 5.87 23.95
CA TYR A 5 2.32 5.92 23.08
C TYR A 5 2.45 7.29 22.41
N THR A 6 3.68 7.72 22.23
CA THR A 6 4.03 8.85 21.36
C THR A 6 4.30 8.34 19.95
N PHE A 7 3.55 8.86 18.99
CA PHE A 7 3.73 8.57 17.57
C PHE A 7 4.48 9.67 16.84
N ALA A 8 5.29 9.31 15.86
CA ALA A 8 5.83 10.25 14.87
C ALA A 8 5.34 9.90 13.47
N VAL A 9 4.97 10.90 12.67
CA VAL A 9 4.68 10.75 11.24
C VAL A 9 5.75 11.53 10.49
N VAL A 10 6.59 10.83 9.74
CA VAL A 10 7.68 11.41 8.94
C VAL A 10 7.25 11.51 7.48
N GLY A 11 7.45 12.68 6.85
CA GLY A 11 6.81 13.04 5.59
C GLY A 11 5.35 13.42 5.79
N ALA A 12 5.07 14.10 6.89
CA ALA A 12 3.72 14.35 7.41
C ALA A 12 2.82 15.17 6.48
N LEU A 13 3.37 15.96 5.56
CA LEU A 13 2.61 16.82 4.63
C LEU A 13 2.44 16.21 3.24
N GLY A 14 3.12 15.08 2.96
CA GLY A 14 2.90 14.32 1.71
C GLY A 14 1.51 13.66 1.65
N ASN A 15 1.11 13.16 0.48
CA ASN A 15 -0.19 12.52 0.29
C ASN A 15 -0.42 11.35 1.27
N VAL A 16 0.54 10.44 1.36
CA VAL A 16 0.44 9.28 2.28
C VAL A 16 0.52 9.72 3.74
N GLY A 17 1.41 10.69 4.09
CA GLY A 17 1.50 11.24 5.45
C GLY A 17 0.22 11.94 5.90
N THR A 18 -0.48 12.61 4.99
CA THR A 18 -1.78 13.23 5.24
C THR A 18 -2.85 12.17 5.53
N GLU A 19 -2.89 11.09 4.73
CA GLU A 19 -3.78 9.95 4.98
C GLU A 19 -3.45 9.25 6.31
N MET A 20 -2.17 9.06 6.64
CA MET A 20 -1.74 8.50 7.93
C MET A 20 -2.27 9.30 9.10
N ARG A 21 -2.11 10.63 9.07
CA ARG A 21 -2.64 11.52 10.12
C ARG A 21 -4.16 11.41 10.26
N GLY A 22 -4.88 11.38 9.12
CA GLY A 22 -6.33 11.23 9.11
C GLY A 22 -6.81 9.89 9.68
N ILE A 23 -6.11 8.81 9.38
CA ILE A 23 -6.44 7.47 9.92
C ILE A 23 -6.09 7.39 11.41
N LEU A 24 -4.92 7.89 11.84
CA LEU A 24 -4.55 7.96 13.26
C LEU A 24 -5.52 8.80 14.08
N GLU A 25 -6.10 9.86 13.50
CA GLU A 25 -7.07 10.73 14.18
C GLU A 25 -8.32 9.98 14.62
N THR A 26 -8.75 9.01 13.81
CA THR A 26 -9.97 8.21 14.02
C THR A 26 -9.70 6.80 14.55
N SER A 27 -8.43 6.41 14.72
CA SER A 27 -8.05 5.10 15.24
C SER A 27 -8.27 4.98 16.76
N ASP A 28 -8.45 3.73 17.23
CA ASP A 28 -8.53 3.39 18.64
C ASP A 28 -7.15 3.23 19.32
N LEU A 29 -6.07 3.57 18.60
CA LEU A 29 -4.72 3.52 19.15
C LEU A 29 -4.59 4.47 20.36
N PRO A 30 -3.97 4.02 21.46
CA PRO A 30 -3.78 4.82 22.65
C PRO A 30 -2.64 5.85 22.46
N ILE A 31 -2.90 6.87 21.65
CA ILE A 31 -1.96 7.93 21.29
C ILE A 31 -2.03 9.05 22.35
N GLU A 32 -0.93 9.25 23.08
CA GLU A 32 -0.77 10.36 24.03
C GLU A 32 -0.28 11.62 23.32
N ASN A 33 0.67 11.47 22.39
CA ASN A 33 1.27 12.60 21.68
C ASN A 33 1.57 12.22 20.22
N LEU A 34 1.53 13.24 19.35
CA LEU A 34 1.85 13.13 17.91
C LEU A 34 2.97 14.11 17.55
N VAL A 35 4.05 13.59 16.97
CA VAL A 35 5.15 14.38 16.42
C VAL A 35 5.04 14.38 14.91
N LEU A 36 4.97 15.55 14.29
CA LEU A 36 4.91 15.69 12.83
C LEU A 36 6.26 16.14 12.30
N LEU A 37 6.85 15.32 11.43
CA LEU A 37 8.18 15.53 10.88
C LEU A 37 8.11 15.62 9.36
N ASP A 38 8.86 16.56 8.79
CA ASP A 38 8.96 16.73 7.34
C ASP A 38 10.32 17.31 6.96
N ILE A 39 10.57 17.59 5.70
CA ILE A 39 11.79 18.28 5.23
C ILE A 39 11.90 19.67 5.83
N ALA A 40 13.12 20.22 5.89
CA ALA A 40 13.41 21.54 6.50
C ALA A 40 12.53 22.67 5.95
N GLN A 41 12.20 22.65 4.65
CA GLN A 41 11.37 23.66 3.99
C GLN A 41 9.93 23.69 4.53
N ASN A 42 9.45 22.59 5.07
CA ASN A 42 8.10 22.40 5.61
C ASN A 42 8.04 22.65 7.12
N ALA A 43 9.18 22.80 7.79
CA ALA A 43 9.23 23.08 9.23
C ALA A 43 8.54 24.41 9.59
N GLY A 44 7.79 24.42 10.69
CA GLY A 44 6.97 25.55 11.11
C GLY A 44 5.53 25.53 10.57
N THR A 45 5.21 24.66 9.60
CA THR A 45 3.84 24.51 9.10
C THR A 45 2.92 24.04 10.23
N LYS A 46 1.72 24.63 10.29
CA LYS A 46 0.70 24.29 11.29
C LYS A 46 -0.31 23.30 10.72
N VAL A 47 -0.59 22.26 11.47
CA VAL A 47 -1.54 21.20 11.12
C VAL A 47 -2.50 20.98 12.27
N LYS A 48 -3.79 20.88 11.98
CA LYS A 48 -4.80 20.49 12.98
C LYS A 48 -4.91 18.96 13.04
N TRP A 49 -4.94 18.42 14.26
CA TRP A 49 -5.18 17.01 14.51
C TRP A 49 -5.88 16.84 15.87
N ARG A 50 -6.97 16.10 15.93
CA ARG A 50 -7.87 15.93 17.10
C ARG A 50 -8.27 17.27 17.73
N GLY A 51 -8.49 18.29 16.88
CA GLY A 51 -8.91 19.63 17.31
C GLY A 51 -7.80 20.53 17.85
N GLU A 52 -6.59 20.04 18.02
CA GLU A 52 -5.41 20.78 18.47
C GLU A 52 -4.47 21.15 17.31
N GLU A 53 -3.66 22.19 17.49
CA GLU A 53 -2.69 22.64 16.50
C GLU A 53 -1.30 22.06 16.79
N TYR A 54 -0.76 21.34 15.83
CA TYR A 54 0.58 20.76 15.85
C TYR A 54 1.50 21.51 14.89
N THR A 55 2.74 21.73 15.30
CA THR A 55 3.77 22.33 14.44
C THR A 55 4.63 21.23 13.84
N VAL A 56 4.74 21.22 12.52
CA VAL A 56 5.66 20.32 11.81
C VAL A 56 7.11 20.73 12.11
N ALA A 57 7.93 19.78 12.53
CA ALA A 57 9.35 19.96 12.77
C ALA A 57 10.17 19.36 11.62
N GLU A 58 11.44 19.75 11.53
CA GLU A 58 12.38 19.13 10.61
C GLU A 58 12.71 17.71 11.03
N SER A 59 12.74 16.79 10.04
CA SER A 59 13.13 15.41 10.22
C SER A 59 14.63 15.30 10.45
N ASN A 60 15.01 14.97 11.67
CA ASN A 60 16.41 14.68 12.04
C ASN A 60 16.44 13.59 13.13
N SER A 61 17.63 13.09 13.43
CA SER A 61 17.81 12.02 14.39
C SER A 61 17.30 12.35 15.80
N ASP A 62 17.42 13.58 16.25
CA ASP A 62 17.05 13.99 17.61
C ASP A 62 15.53 14.09 17.81
N ALA A 63 14.80 14.25 16.70
CA ALA A 63 13.33 14.33 16.71
C ALA A 63 12.64 13.02 17.17
N PHE A 64 13.37 11.89 17.19
CA PHE A 64 12.83 10.61 17.66
C PHE A 64 12.99 10.38 19.17
N SER A 65 13.57 11.33 19.91
CA SER A 65 13.71 11.20 21.36
C SER A 65 12.35 11.17 22.06
N GLY A 66 12.04 10.08 22.76
CA GLY A 66 10.75 9.88 23.41
C GLY A 66 9.59 9.45 22.51
N VAL A 67 9.88 9.10 21.25
CA VAL A 67 8.92 8.51 20.31
C VAL A 67 8.91 7.00 20.48
N ASP A 68 7.72 6.40 20.66
CA ASP A 68 7.56 4.94 20.74
C ASP A 68 7.44 4.29 19.35
N ILE A 69 6.66 4.91 18.45
CA ILE A 69 6.39 4.39 17.09
C ILE A 69 6.56 5.52 16.07
N ALA A 70 7.41 5.31 15.07
CA ALA A 70 7.56 6.20 13.92
C ALA A 70 7.00 5.56 12.65
N ILE A 71 6.14 6.29 11.96
CA ILE A 71 5.58 5.91 10.66
C ILE A 71 6.29 6.72 9.59
N MET A 72 7.06 6.05 8.70
CA MET A 72 7.91 6.69 7.71
C MET A 72 7.23 6.75 6.35
N SER A 73 7.13 7.94 5.77
CA SER A 73 6.68 8.18 4.39
C SER A 73 7.56 9.24 3.69
N ALA A 74 8.88 9.12 3.86
CA ALA A 74 9.84 10.14 3.44
C ALA A 74 10.76 9.72 2.27
N GLY A 75 10.49 8.59 1.63
CA GLY A 75 11.31 8.04 0.55
C GLY A 75 12.53 7.22 1.03
N GLU A 76 13.15 6.49 0.09
CA GLU A 76 14.18 5.48 0.39
C GLU A 76 15.41 6.07 1.08
N GLY A 77 15.94 7.20 0.58
CA GLY A 77 17.15 7.81 1.13
C GLY A 77 16.99 8.28 2.58
N ALA A 78 15.88 8.97 2.88
CA ALA A 78 15.57 9.43 4.23
C ALA A 78 15.30 8.23 5.18
N SER A 79 14.63 7.19 4.68
CA SER A 79 14.38 5.97 5.47
C SER A 79 15.68 5.26 5.84
N LEU A 80 16.62 5.11 4.91
CA LEU A 80 17.94 4.50 5.19
C LEU A 80 18.74 5.28 6.23
N GLU A 81 18.63 6.60 6.26
CA GLU A 81 19.32 7.46 7.20
C GLU A 81 18.63 7.50 8.57
N LEU A 82 17.32 7.77 8.60
CA LEU A 82 16.60 8.11 9.82
C LEU A 82 16.07 6.88 10.58
N SER A 83 15.69 5.80 9.90
CA SER A 83 15.09 4.65 10.58
C SER A 83 16.05 3.95 11.55
N PRO A 84 17.33 3.69 11.21
CA PRO A 84 18.29 3.16 12.18
C PRO A 84 18.54 4.10 13.37
N GLU A 85 18.51 5.41 13.16
CA GLU A 85 18.68 6.39 14.21
C GLU A 85 17.48 6.45 15.16
N ALA A 86 16.26 6.29 14.65
CA ALA A 86 15.05 6.15 15.46
C ALA A 86 15.11 4.87 16.33
N VAL A 87 15.51 3.75 15.76
CA VAL A 87 15.66 2.48 16.47
C VAL A 87 16.71 2.57 17.60
N LYS A 88 17.84 3.23 17.38
CA LYS A 88 18.84 3.47 18.44
C LYS A 88 18.28 4.27 19.63
N ARG A 89 17.21 5.03 19.43
CA ARG A 89 16.51 5.80 20.49
C ARG A 89 15.34 5.05 21.11
N GLY A 90 15.18 3.75 20.76
CA GLY A 90 14.13 2.88 21.27
C GLY A 90 12.79 2.99 20.55
N CYS A 91 12.75 3.69 19.41
CA CYS A 91 11.55 3.84 18.59
C CYS A 91 11.37 2.65 17.64
N VAL A 92 10.19 2.07 17.57
CA VAL A 92 9.83 1.10 16.52
C VAL A 92 9.42 1.85 15.27
N VAL A 93 10.00 1.48 14.12
CA VAL A 93 9.78 2.13 12.83
C VAL A 93 8.93 1.26 11.92
N ILE A 94 7.92 1.84 11.29
CA ILE A 94 7.14 1.22 10.22
C ILE A 94 7.40 2.04 8.94
N ASP A 95 8.12 1.44 8.00
CA ASP A 95 8.65 2.12 6.82
C ASP A 95 7.87 1.81 5.54
N ASN A 96 7.35 2.83 4.87
CA ASN A 96 6.64 2.71 3.58
C ASN A 96 7.56 2.76 2.36
N SER A 97 8.84 3.04 2.53
CA SER A 97 9.78 3.11 1.42
C SER A 97 10.17 1.72 0.91
N THR A 98 11.01 1.69 -0.12
CA THR A 98 11.60 0.45 -0.64
C THR A 98 12.83 0.00 0.17
N ALA A 99 13.34 0.82 1.07
CA ALA A 99 14.64 0.65 1.74
C ALA A 99 14.83 -0.71 2.41
N PHE A 100 13.82 -1.19 3.12
CA PHE A 100 13.94 -2.38 3.97
C PHE A 100 13.10 -3.58 3.50
N ARG A 101 12.29 -3.43 2.45
CA ARG A 101 11.33 -4.47 2.01
C ARG A 101 11.98 -5.82 1.73
N MET A 102 13.13 -5.85 1.08
CA MET A 102 13.82 -7.08 0.70
C MET A 102 14.94 -7.49 1.68
N SER A 103 15.15 -6.74 2.75
CA SER A 103 16.08 -7.15 3.82
C SER A 103 15.60 -8.41 4.53
N GLN A 104 16.50 -9.33 4.83
CA GLN A 104 16.19 -10.54 5.60
C GLN A 104 15.95 -10.26 7.10
N GLU A 105 16.47 -9.14 7.59
CA GLU A 105 16.40 -8.74 9.00
C GLU A 105 15.09 -8.03 9.34
N HIS A 106 14.39 -7.50 8.33
CA HIS A 106 13.20 -6.70 8.54
C HIS A 106 11.96 -7.40 7.97
N PRO A 107 10.93 -7.65 8.79
CA PRO A 107 9.69 -8.24 8.31
C PRO A 107 8.97 -7.28 7.37
N LEU A 108 8.37 -7.85 6.31
CA LEU A 108 7.53 -7.18 5.34
C LEU A 108 6.10 -7.62 5.60
N VAL A 109 5.22 -6.71 6.06
CA VAL A 109 3.99 -7.11 6.74
C VAL A 109 2.73 -6.54 6.12
N ILE A 110 1.75 -7.42 5.92
CA ILE A 110 0.34 -7.10 5.69
C ILE A 110 -0.44 -7.79 6.81
N PRO A 111 -1.09 -7.07 7.73
CA PRO A 111 -1.74 -7.66 8.90
C PRO A 111 -2.71 -8.80 8.58
N GLU A 112 -3.51 -8.70 7.52
CA GLU A 112 -4.44 -9.73 7.10
C GLU A 112 -3.76 -10.98 6.51
N VAL A 113 -2.45 -10.91 6.22
CA VAL A 113 -1.72 -11.99 5.52
C VAL A 113 -0.72 -12.68 6.42
N ASN A 114 0.14 -11.92 7.10
CA ASN A 114 1.29 -12.46 7.82
C ASN A 114 1.64 -11.67 9.10
N ALA A 115 0.65 -11.23 9.89
CA ALA A 115 0.86 -10.46 11.12
C ALA A 115 1.85 -11.12 12.11
N ASP A 116 1.96 -12.44 12.11
CA ASP A 116 2.89 -13.18 12.99
C ASP A 116 4.37 -12.88 12.69
N ALA A 117 4.68 -12.38 11.49
CA ALA A 117 6.03 -11.94 11.16
C ALA A 117 6.51 -10.76 12.02
N LEU A 118 5.59 -10.02 12.66
CA LEU A 118 5.91 -8.95 13.60
C LEU A 118 6.67 -9.44 14.84
N GLU A 119 6.52 -10.70 15.24
CA GLU A 119 7.21 -11.26 16.42
C GLU A 119 8.74 -11.26 16.27
N ASN A 120 9.22 -11.21 15.02
CA ASN A 120 10.64 -11.29 14.69
C ASN A 120 11.28 -9.93 14.33
N HIS A 121 10.57 -8.80 14.51
CA HIS A 121 11.13 -7.50 14.13
C HIS A 121 12.31 -7.09 15.01
N GLN A 122 13.28 -6.39 14.42
CA GLN A 122 14.46 -5.84 15.07
C GLN A 122 14.38 -4.30 15.19
N GLY A 123 13.17 -3.78 15.38
CA GLY A 123 12.88 -2.35 15.49
C GLY A 123 12.42 -1.69 14.18
N ILE A 124 12.68 -2.29 13.00
CA ILE A 124 12.17 -1.80 11.72
C ILE A 124 11.23 -2.85 11.11
N ILE A 125 10.05 -2.41 10.68
CA ILE A 125 9.06 -3.18 9.94
C ILE A 125 8.83 -2.49 8.60
N ALA A 126 8.89 -3.24 7.50
CA ALA A 126 8.63 -2.70 6.18
C ALA A 126 7.15 -2.86 5.79
N ASN A 127 6.57 -1.80 5.22
CA ASN A 127 5.25 -1.81 4.60
C ASN A 127 5.41 -2.11 3.10
N PRO A 128 4.66 -3.07 2.54
CA PRO A 128 4.83 -3.49 1.14
C PRO A 128 4.42 -2.44 0.12
N ASN A 129 4.66 -2.76 -1.16
CA ASN A 129 4.18 -2.00 -2.30
C ASN A 129 2.65 -1.96 -2.35
N CYS A 130 2.07 -0.85 -2.79
CA CYS A 130 0.62 -0.62 -2.79
C CYS A 130 -0.16 -1.66 -3.59
N SER A 131 0.31 -2.02 -4.78
CA SER A 131 -0.31 -3.07 -5.58
C SER A 131 -0.12 -4.45 -4.95
N THR A 132 1.06 -4.73 -4.37
CA THR A 132 1.28 -5.99 -3.64
C THR A 132 0.31 -6.17 -2.47
N ILE A 133 0.05 -5.12 -1.69
CA ILE A 133 -0.84 -5.20 -0.51
C ILE A 133 -2.23 -5.66 -0.92
N GLN A 134 -2.88 -4.93 -1.84
CA GLN A 134 -4.27 -5.26 -2.23
C GLN A 134 -4.37 -6.65 -2.87
N MET A 135 -3.41 -7.00 -3.73
CA MET A 135 -3.34 -8.31 -4.35
C MET A 135 -3.23 -9.43 -3.30
N LEU A 136 -2.31 -9.31 -2.34
CA LEU A 136 -2.07 -10.36 -1.36
C LEU A 136 -3.22 -10.51 -0.35
N VAL A 137 -3.92 -9.45 -0.01
CA VAL A 137 -5.16 -9.53 0.79
C VAL A 137 -6.19 -10.41 0.05
N ALA A 138 -6.37 -10.22 -1.25
CA ALA A 138 -7.29 -11.04 -2.05
C ALA A 138 -6.78 -12.48 -2.27
N LEU A 139 -5.46 -12.68 -2.41
CA LEU A 139 -4.87 -14.00 -2.67
C LEU A 139 -4.77 -14.88 -1.43
N LYS A 140 -4.59 -14.29 -0.23
CA LYS A 140 -4.37 -15.04 1.02
C LYS A 140 -5.42 -16.11 1.29
N PRO A 141 -6.72 -15.82 1.33
CA PRO A 141 -7.74 -16.83 1.60
C PRO A 141 -7.76 -17.94 0.54
N ILE A 142 -7.54 -17.61 -0.74
CA ILE A 142 -7.46 -18.60 -1.81
C ILE A 142 -6.24 -19.50 -1.62
N HIS A 143 -5.08 -18.93 -1.27
CA HIS A 143 -3.87 -19.69 -1.05
C HIS A 143 -3.99 -20.64 0.14
N ASP A 144 -4.57 -20.18 1.24
CA ASP A 144 -4.76 -21.02 2.44
C ASP A 144 -5.63 -22.24 2.14
N THR A 145 -6.68 -22.07 1.36
CA THR A 145 -7.68 -23.12 1.10
C THR A 145 -7.31 -24.01 -0.08
N TYR A 146 -6.89 -23.40 -1.20
CA TYR A 146 -6.74 -24.10 -2.49
C TYR A 146 -5.30 -24.22 -2.97
N LYS A 147 -4.33 -23.55 -2.33
CA LYS A 147 -2.90 -23.51 -2.70
C LYS A 147 -2.67 -22.97 -4.10
N ILE A 148 -2.29 -21.71 -4.15
CA ILE A 148 -1.97 -21.03 -5.41
C ILE A 148 -0.64 -21.56 -5.95
N LYS A 149 -0.63 -21.95 -7.22
CA LYS A 149 0.55 -22.38 -7.99
C LYS A 149 1.14 -21.24 -8.80
N ARG A 150 0.26 -20.44 -9.42
CA ARG A 150 0.65 -19.40 -10.36
C ARG A 150 -0.30 -18.22 -10.32
N VAL A 151 0.27 -17.02 -10.47
CA VAL A 151 -0.48 -15.78 -10.63
C VAL A 151 0.04 -15.01 -11.84
N ILE A 152 -0.86 -14.55 -12.69
CA ILE A 152 -0.60 -13.50 -13.66
C ILE A 152 -1.38 -12.29 -13.23
N VAL A 153 -0.71 -11.15 -13.09
CA VAL A 153 -1.36 -9.89 -12.74
C VAL A 153 -1.07 -8.83 -13.80
N SER A 154 -2.11 -8.11 -14.19
CA SER A 154 -1.99 -6.84 -14.89
C SER A 154 -2.60 -5.75 -14.03
N THR A 155 -1.83 -4.70 -13.72
CA THR A 155 -2.30 -3.60 -12.91
C THR A 155 -2.72 -2.41 -13.76
N TYR A 156 -3.65 -1.63 -13.22
CA TYR A 156 -4.14 -0.36 -13.75
C TYR A 156 -4.01 0.66 -12.62
N GLN A 157 -2.81 1.28 -12.51
CA GLN A 157 -2.43 2.06 -11.34
C GLN A 157 -2.72 3.55 -11.54
N ALA A 158 -3.41 4.12 -10.56
CA ALA A 158 -3.74 5.54 -10.49
C ALA A 158 -2.49 6.42 -10.38
N VAL A 159 -2.58 7.65 -10.87
CA VAL A 159 -1.47 8.62 -10.87
C VAL A 159 -1.04 9.05 -9.47
N SER A 160 -1.92 8.99 -8.45
CA SER A 160 -1.59 9.32 -7.06
C SER A 160 -0.44 8.48 -6.49
N GLY A 161 -0.20 7.29 -7.04
CA GLY A 161 0.97 6.46 -6.69
C GLY A 161 2.31 7.08 -7.06
N SER A 162 2.33 8.07 -7.97
CA SER A 162 3.50 8.87 -8.33
C SER A 162 3.57 10.23 -7.59
N GLY A 163 2.66 10.46 -6.64
CA GLY A 163 2.63 11.67 -5.83
C GLY A 163 1.70 12.76 -6.38
N GLN A 164 1.65 13.89 -5.67
CA GLN A 164 0.72 15.00 -5.94
C GLN A 164 0.95 15.62 -7.32
N ALA A 165 2.20 15.81 -7.72
CA ALA A 165 2.54 16.38 -9.03
C ALA A 165 1.94 15.58 -10.21
N ALA A 166 1.86 14.26 -10.09
CA ALA A 166 1.25 13.41 -11.12
C ALA A 166 -0.28 13.55 -11.19
N VAL A 167 -0.93 13.77 -10.05
CA VAL A 167 -2.37 14.09 -10.00
C VAL A 167 -2.63 15.43 -10.69
N GLU A 168 -1.82 16.44 -10.38
CA GLU A 168 -1.90 17.77 -10.99
C GLU A 168 -1.62 17.72 -12.50
N GLU A 169 -0.63 16.93 -12.93
CA GLU A 169 -0.37 16.74 -14.37
C GLU A 169 -1.60 16.16 -15.09
N LEU A 170 -2.24 15.11 -14.57
CA LEU A 170 -3.46 14.55 -15.14
C LEU A 170 -4.57 15.58 -15.23
N GLN A 171 -4.79 16.37 -14.17
CA GLN A 171 -5.81 17.41 -14.12
C GLN A 171 -5.51 18.52 -15.14
N ASN A 172 -4.27 19.01 -15.19
CA ASN A 172 -3.82 20.05 -16.11
C ASN A 172 -3.95 19.61 -17.58
N GLN A 173 -3.53 18.38 -17.90
CA GLN A 173 -3.70 17.81 -19.24
C GLN A 173 -5.16 17.67 -19.62
N THR A 174 -6.03 17.20 -18.71
CA THR A 174 -7.48 17.08 -18.96
C THR A 174 -8.10 18.44 -19.22
N HIS A 175 -7.73 19.46 -18.42
CA HIS A 175 -8.19 20.83 -18.59
C HIS A 175 -7.68 21.44 -19.90
N ALA A 176 -6.40 21.23 -20.24
CA ALA A 176 -5.81 21.72 -21.49
C ALA A 176 -6.53 21.12 -22.71
N PHE A 177 -6.79 19.80 -22.69
CA PHE A 177 -7.54 19.12 -23.74
C PHE A 177 -8.93 19.71 -23.95
N ALA A 178 -9.70 19.90 -22.87
CA ALA A 178 -11.05 20.48 -22.93
C ALA A 178 -11.07 21.89 -23.51
N ASN A 179 -9.96 22.63 -23.42
CA ASN A 179 -9.81 24.00 -23.94
C ASN A 179 -9.04 24.07 -25.28
N GLY A 180 -8.80 22.93 -25.95
CA GLY A 180 -8.09 22.89 -27.25
C GLY A 180 -6.61 23.32 -27.15
N LYS A 181 -6.00 23.22 -25.98
CA LYS A 181 -4.58 23.58 -25.75
C LYS A 181 -3.69 22.37 -25.92
N GLN A 182 -2.40 22.60 -26.11
CA GLN A 182 -1.39 21.54 -26.14
C GLN A 182 -1.21 20.91 -24.75
N LEU A 183 -1.13 19.58 -24.71
CA LEU A 183 -0.87 18.81 -23.50
C LEU A 183 0.66 18.70 -23.31
N GLN A 184 1.12 18.90 -22.07
CA GLN A 184 2.52 18.75 -21.70
C GLN A 184 2.68 17.58 -20.75
N ALA A 185 3.70 16.77 -20.95
CA ALA A 185 4.12 15.70 -20.07
C ALA A 185 5.35 16.19 -19.29
N GLU A 186 5.26 16.25 -17.97
CA GLU A 186 6.28 16.78 -17.08
C GLU A 186 6.75 15.73 -16.05
N VAL A 187 5.82 14.98 -15.48
CA VAL A 187 6.09 13.90 -14.51
C VAL A 187 6.32 12.57 -15.22
N TYR A 188 5.54 12.29 -16.24
CA TYR A 188 5.65 11.06 -17.01
C TYR A 188 6.40 11.28 -18.32
N PRO A 189 7.06 10.24 -18.89
CA PRO A 189 7.75 10.36 -20.17
C PRO A 189 6.79 10.60 -21.36
N HIS A 190 5.50 10.34 -21.18
CA HIS A 190 4.44 10.52 -22.18
C HIS A 190 3.20 11.11 -21.55
N GLN A 191 2.35 11.73 -22.38
CA GLN A 191 1.01 12.17 -21.98
C GLN A 191 0.26 11.05 -21.25
N ILE A 192 -0.30 11.37 -20.07
CA ILE A 192 -1.12 10.42 -19.29
C ILE A 192 -2.62 10.59 -19.54
N ALA A 193 -3.12 11.83 -19.72
CA ALA A 193 -4.53 12.04 -20.00
C ALA A 193 -4.94 11.34 -21.30
N PHE A 194 -6.02 10.53 -21.25
CA PHE A 194 -6.55 9.74 -22.37
C PHE A 194 -5.58 8.70 -22.93
N ASN A 195 -4.63 8.22 -22.11
CA ASN A 195 -3.61 7.25 -22.51
C ASN A 195 -3.34 6.23 -21.38
N VAL A 196 -2.66 5.13 -21.71
CA VAL A 196 -2.16 4.15 -20.76
C VAL A 196 -0.67 3.95 -21.00
N LEU A 197 0.13 3.91 -19.92
CA LEU A 197 1.57 3.77 -20.00
C LEU A 197 1.99 2.43 -19.38
N PRO A 198 2.44 1.44 -20.15
CA PRO A 198 2.94 0.17 -19.64
C PRO A 198 4.36 0.33 -19.06
N HIS A 199 4.51 1.28 -18.16
CA HIS A 199 5.77 1.70 -17.59
C HIS A 199 5.55 2.35 -16.22
N ILE A 200 5.94 1.65 -15.17
CA ILE A 200 5.97 2.18 -13.81
C ILE A 200 7.35 1.87 -13.20
N ASP A 201 8.03 2.91 -12.70
CA ASP A 201 9.41 2.85 -12.21
C ASP A 201 10.40 2.54 -13.37
N VAL A 202 11.66 2.26 -13.08
CA VAL A 202 12.71 2.03 -14.09
C VAL A 202 12.68 0.62 -14.65
N PHE A 203 13.08 0.46 -15.90
CA PHE A 203 13.27 -0.86 -16.50
C PHE A 203 14.59 -1.50 -16.06
N LEU A 204 14.57 -2.82 -15.90
CA LEU A 204 15.70 -3.65 -15.53
C LEU A 204 16.22 -4.43 -16.75
N GLU A 205 17.42 -5.00 -16.65
CA GLU A 205 18.05 -5.76 -17.73
C GLU A 205 17.24 -6.98 -18.18
N ASN A 206 16.42 -7.54 -17.31
CA ASN A 206 15.55 -8.68 -17.62
C ASN A 206 14.26 -8.30 -18.37
N GLY A 207 14.08 -7.03 -18.72
CA GLY A 207 12.91 -6.49 -19.42
C GLY A 207 11.69 -6.17 -18.54
N TYR A 208 11.74 -6.51 -17.26
CA TYR A 208 10.72 -6.09 -16.29
C TYR A 208 11.00 -4.67 -15.78
N SER A 209 9.95 -3.98 -15.33
CA SER A 209 10.12 -2.78 -14.54
C SER A 209 10.43 -3.13 -13.07
N LYS A 210 11.02 -2.19 -12.32
CA LYS A 210 11.24 -2.35 -10.88
C LYS A 210 9.92 -2.55 -10.13
N GLU A 211 8.84 -1.92 -10.58
CA GLU A 211 7.50 -2.10 -10.00
C GLU A 211 6.97 -3.53 -10.16
N GLU A 212 7.14 -4.13 -11.34
CA GLU A 212 6.77 -5.51 -11.60
C GLU A 212 7.56 -6.48 -10.72
N MET A 213 8.86 -6.25 -10.59
CA MET A 213 9.71 -7.07 -9.72
C MET A 213 9.38 -6.94 -8.24
N LYS A 214 8.93 -5.76 -7.76
CA LYS A 214 8.43 -5.60 -6.39
C LYS A 214 7.26 -6.56 -6.14
N MET A 215 6.26 -6.60 -7.01
CA MET A 215 5.11 -7.50 -6.86
C MET A 215 5.54 -8.96 -6.78
N ILE A 216 6.46 -9.39 -7.63
CA ILE A 216 6.97 -10.77 -7.67
C ILE A 216 7.74 -11.12 -6.39
N LEU A 217 8.71 -10.30 -6.02
CA LEU A 217 9.60 -10.57 -4.90
C LEU A 217 8.92 -10.42 -3.54
N GLU A 218 8.08 -9.40 -3.39
CA GLU A 218 7.32 -9.18 -2.16
C GLU A 218 6.28 -10.29 -1.95
N THR A 219 5.61 -10.78 -3.01
CA THR A 219 4.72 -11.95 -2.93
C THR A 219 5.45 -13.19 -2.40
N ALA A 220 6.63 -13.46 -2.92
CA ALA A 220 7.45 -14.59 -2.47
C ALA A 220 7.87 -14.46 -0.99
N LYS A 221 8.15 -13.24 -0.53
CA LYS A 221 8.55 -12.98 0.86
C LYS A 221 7.38 -13.02 1.85
N ILE A 222 6.22 -12.50 1.45
CA ILE A 222 5.06 -12.33 2.35
C ILE A 222 4.19 -13.58 2.40
N LEU A 223 3.93 -14.21 1.25
CA LEU A 223 2.93 -15.28 1.12
C LEU A 223 3.57 -16.66 0.93
N ASP A 224 4.16 -16.95 -0.21
CA ASP A 224 4.84 -18.23 -0.49
C ASP A 224 5.83 -18.09 -1.64
N PRO A 225 7.13 -18.40 -1.45
CA PRO A 225 8.14 -18.36 -2.52
C PRO A 225 7.94 -19.40 -3.63
N LYS A 226 7.03 -20.36 -3.46
CA LYS A 226 6.69 -21.36 -4.48
C LYS A 226 5.71 -20.87 -5.53
N ILE A 227 5.01 -19.78 -5.26
CA ILE A 227 4.06 -19.19 -6.20
C ILE A 227 4.83 -18.65 -7.41
N LYS A 228 4.54 -19.20 -8.59
CA LYS A 228 5.06 -18.66 -9.85
C LYS A 228 4.27 -17.42 -10.24
N MET A 229 4.94 -16.29 -10.39
CA MET A 229 4.28 -15.04 -10.67
C MET A 229 4.91 -14.27 -11.81
N THR A 230 4.09 -13.62 -12.62
CA THR A 230 4.48 -12.58 -13.56
C THR A 230 3.52 -11.40 -13.46
N ALA A 231 4.04 -10.19 -13.65
CA ALA A 231 3.31 -8.95 -13.54
C ALA A 231 3.52 -8.06 -14.77
N THR A 232 2.49 -7.31 -15.13
CA THR A 232 2.57 -6.19 -16.08
C THR A 232 1.95 -4.99 -15.40
N THR A 233 2.73 -3.93 -15.18
CA THR A 233 2.24 -2.75 -14.46
C THR A 233 2.00 -1.58 -15.41
N VAL A 234 0.78 -1.03 -15.35
CA VAL A 234 0.33 0.01 -16.28
C VAL A 234 -0.16 1.24 -15.49
N ARG A 235 0.34 2.42 -15.83
CA ARG A 235 -0.17 3.70 -15.34
C ARG A 235 -1.37 4.11 -16.19
N VAL A 236 -2.48 4.44 -15.53
CA VAL A 236 -3.74 4.83 -16.18
C VAL A 236 -4.19 6.22 -15.73
N PRO A 237 -5.03 6.93 -16.52
CA PRO A 237 -5.50 8.27 -16.20
C PRO A 237 -6.64 8.25 -15.18
N VAL A 238 -6.36 7.67 -14.03
CA VAL A 238 -7.23 7.59 -12.85
C VAL A 238 -6.54 8.30 -11.70
N ALA A 239 -7.25 9.15 -10.97
CA ALA A 239 -6.64 9.96 -9.91
C ALA A 239 -6.20 9.11 -8.71
N THR A 240 -7.08 8.25 -8.20
CA THR A 240 -6.87 7.45 -6.99
C THR A 240 -7.45 6.05 -7.16
N SER A 241 -6.93 5.09 -6.44
CA SER A 241 -7.25 3.67 -6.44
C SER A 241 -6.60 2.89 -7.59
N HIS A 242 -5.92 1.79 -7.22
CA HIS A 242 -5.37 0.85 -8.18
C HIS A 242 -6.35 -0.27 -8.45
N SER A 243 -6.43 -0.68 -9.71
CA SER A 243 -7.19 -1.86 -10.13
C SER A 243 -6.24 -2.93 -10.65
N GLU A 244 -6.62 -4.18 -10.50
CA GLU A 244 -5.81 -5.33 -10.93
C GLU A 244 -6.67 -6.41 -11.55
N SER A 245 -6.20 -6.93 -12.68
CA SER A 245 -6.73 -8.16 -13.30
C SER A 245 -5.83 -9.31 -12.88
N LEU A 246 -6.41 -10.24 -12.11
CA LEU A 246 -5.72 -11.41 -11.60
C LEU A 246 -6.18 -12.67 -12.33
N ASN A 247 -5.22 -13.47 -12.82
CA ASN A 247 -5.44 -14.85 -13.24
C ASN A 247 -4.69 -15.76 -12.26
N ILE A 248 -5.42 -16.64 -11.60
CA ILE A 248 -4.95 -17.41 -10.45
C ILE A 248 -5.13 -18.90 -10.73
N GLU A 249 -4.05 -19.68 -10.75
CA GLU A 249 -4.07 -21.13 -10.86
C GLU A 249 -3.81 -21.77 -9.50
N THR A 250 -4.64 -22.74 -9.11
CA THR A 250 -4.58 -23.44 -7.82
C THR A 250 -4.17 -24.91 -7.96
N GLU A 251 -3.69 -25.51 -6.88
CA GLU A 251 -3.42 -26.96 -6.82
C GLU A 251 -4.70 -27.77 -6.70
N LYS A 252 -5.63 -27.28 -5.88
CA LYS A 252 -6.90 -27.95 -5.61
C LYS A 252 -8.00 -27.40 -6.50
N ALA A 253 -8.92 -28.26 -6.90
CA ALA A 253 -10.15 -27.85 -7.59
C ALA A 253 -11.04 -27.01 -6.66
N PHE A 254 -11.82 -26.12 -7.24
CA PHE A 254 -12.74 -25.21 -6.54
C PHE A 254 -14.04 -25.05 -7.34
N GLU A 255 -15.10 -24.60 -6.69
CA GLU A 255 -16.25 -23.99 -7.36
C GLU A 255 -16.21 -22.46 -7.21
N VAL A 256 -16.73 -21.74 -8.18
CA VAL A 256 -16.71 -20.27 -8.19
C VAL A 256 -17.46 -19.69 -6.99
N GLU A 257 -18.59 -20.31 -6.63
CA GLU A 257 -19.39 -19.86 -5.48
C GLU A 257 -18.68 -20.08 -4.14
N ASP A 258 -17.84 -21.12 -4.02
CA ASP A 258 -17.01 -21.33 -2.83
C ASP A 258 -15.96 -20.21 -2.70
N ILE A 259 -15.38 -19.76 -3.83
CA ILE A 259 -14.45 -18.61 -3.82
C ILE A 259 -15.17 -17.33 -3.40
N LYS A 260 -16.38 -17.06 -3.92
CA LYS A 260 -17.17 -15.88 -3.52
C LYS A 260 -17.49 -15.89 -2.03
N THR A 261 -17.99 -17.02 -1.51
CA THR A 261 -18.25 -17.19 -0.08
C THR A 261 -16.98 -16.97 0.76
N LEU A 262 -15.86 -17.47 0.29
CA LEU A 262 -14.57 -17.28 0.95
C LEU A 262 -14.16 -15.80 0.98
N MET A 263 -14.38 -15.04 -0.11
CA MET A 263 -14.09 -13.60 -0.15
C MET A 263 -14.98 -12.82 0.82
N GLU A 264 -16.29 -13.11 0.84
CA GLU A 264 -17.24 -12.47 1.77
C GLU A 264 -16.87 -12.67 3.25
N ALA A 265 -16.33 -13.86 3.59
CA ALA A 265 -15.92 -14.18 4.95
C ALA A 265 -14.53 -13.65 5.34
N SER A 266 -13.76 -13.09 4.41
CA SER A 266 -12.37 -12.75 4.64
C SER A 266 -12.21 -11.31 5.15
N PRO A 267 -11.39 -11.07 6.19
CA PRO A 267 -11.18 -9.75 6.73
C PRO A 267 -10.52 -8.81 5.71
N GLY A 268 -10.94 -7.55 5.70
CA GLY A 268 -10.40 -6.52 4.81
C GLY A 268 -10.87 -6.60 3.36
N ILE A 269 -11.74 -7.57 3.01
CA ILE A 269 -12.30 -7.75 1.68
C ILE A 269 -13.78 -7.37 1.66
N GLU A 270 -14.19 -6.68 0.61
CA GLU A 270 -15.59 -6.46 0.24
C GLU A 270 -15.86 -7.08 -1.13
N LEU A 271 -16.85 -7.97 -1.23
CA LEU A 271 -17.27 -8.59 -2.49
C LEU A 271 -18.28 -7.71 -3.21
N GLU A 272 -17.96 -7.30 -4.43
CA GLU A 272 -18.85 -6.60 -5.36
C GLU A 272 -18.93 -7.41 -6.67
N ASP A 273 -19.76 -8.46 -6.72
CA ASP A 273 -19.77 -9.39 -7.86
C ASP A 273 -21.20 -9.78 -8.31
N ASP A 274 -21.94 -8.81 -8.83
CA ASP A 274 -23.22 -8.97 -9.50
C ASP A 274 -23.19 -8.36 -10.91
N PRO A 275 -22.54 -9.04 -11.88
CA PRO A 275 -22.39 -8.51 -13.24
C PRO A 275 -23.71 -8.28 -13.99
N GLU A 276 -24.78 -9.00 -13.65
CA GLU A 276 -26.10 -8.84 -14.28
C GLU A 276 -26.69 -7.47 -13.97
N ASN A 277 -26.41 -6.93 -12.76
CA ASN A 277 -26.81 -5.61 -12.34
C ASN A 277 -25.70 -4.55 -12.48
N ASN A 278 -24.61 -4.86 -13.19
CA ASN A 278 -23.42 -4.00 -13.36
C ASN A 278 -22.73 -3.62 -12.05
N VAL A 279 -22.79 -4.50 -11.04
CA VAL A 279 -22.08 -4.32 -9.77
C VAL A 279 -20.74 -5.06 -9.83
N TYR A 280 -19.67 -4.29 -9.79
CA TYR A 280 -18.28 -4.76 -9.74
C TYR A 280 -17.38 -3.64 -9.22
N PRO A 281 -16.17 -3.94 -8.70
CA PRO A 281 -15.29 -2.94 -8.12
C PRO A 281 -14.86 -1.87 -9.12
N LEU A 282 -14.98 -0.61 -8.72
CA LEU A 282 -14.58 0.56 -9.51
C LEU A 282 -13.61 1.44 -8.71
N ALA A 283 -12.57 1.94 -9.36
CA ALA A 283 -11.57 2.81 -8.73
C ALA A 283 -12.20 4.05 -8.08
N ILE A 284 -13.19 4.67 -8.74
CA ILE A 284 -13.89 5.85 -8.22
C ILE A 284 -14.68 5.55 -6.94
N ASN A 285 -15.20 4.32 -6.78
CA ASN A 285 -15.98 3.91 -5.62
C ASN A 285 -15.09 3.44 -4.46
N ALA A 286 -13.90 2.92 -4.76
CA ALA A 286 -12.93 2.48 -3.76
C ALA A 286 -12.15 3.64 -3.13
N ALA A 287 -12.06 4.78 -3.81
CA ALA A 287 -11.37 5.97 -3.31
C ALA A 287 -11.93 6.43 -1.96
N GLY A 288 -11.05 6.65 -0.98
CA GLY A 288 -11.39 7.01 0.41
C GLY A 288 -11.87 5.85 1.28
N LYS A 289 -11.96 4.63 0.75
CA LYS A 289 -12.39 3.45 1.52
C LYS A 289 -11.21 2.58 2.00
N ASN A 290 -11.47 1.77 3.01
CA ASN A 290 -10.44 0.96 3.67
C ASN A 290 -10.33 -0.47 3.10
N ALA A 291 -11.38 -0.97 2.48
CA ALA A 291 -11.45 -2.34 1.98
C ALA A 291 -10.67 -2.58 0.69
N VAL A 292 -10.34 -3.83 0.47
CA VAL A 292 -9.98 -4.39 -0.83
C VAL A 292 -11.26 -4.93 -1.47
N PHE A 293 -11.68 -4.32 -2.55
CA PHE A 293 -12.89 -4.71 -3.29
C PHE A 293 -12.52 -5.79 -4.30
N VAL A 294 -13.25 -6.89 -4.31
CA VAL A 294 -13.07 -7.97 -5.29
C VAL A 294 -14.36 -8.28 -6.01
N GLY A 295 -14.25 -8.68 -7.27
CA GLY A 295 -15.40 -9.07 -8.07
C GLY A 295 -14.98 -9.63 -9.43
N ARG A 296 -15.94 -9.82 -10.34
CA ARG A 296 -15.71 -10.44 -11.64
C ARG A 296 -15.03 -11.81 -11.50
N ILE A 297 -15.36 -12.54 -10.42
CA ILE A 297 -14.84 -13.88 -10.13
C ILE A 297 -15.49 -14.88 -11.10
N ARG A 298 -14.66 -15.55 -11.88
CA ARG A 298 -15.10 -16.50 -12.90
C ARG A 298 -14.03 -17.53 -13.22
N ARG A 299 -14.44 -18.71 -13.69
CA ARG A 299 -13.49 -19.71 -14.18
C ARG A 299 -12.68 -19.18 -15.35
N ASP A 300 -11.42 -19.58 -15.40
CA ASP A 300 -10.61 -19.54 -16.60
C ASP A 300 -10.81 -20.86 -17.36
N PHE A 301 -11.29 -20.76 -18.59
CA PHE A 301 -11.53 -21.93 -19.43
C PHE A 301 -10.30 -22.40 -20.23
N SER A 302 -9.19 -21.68 -20.11
CA SER A 302 -7.96 -21.98 -20.86
C SER A 302 -7.04 -22.99 -20.16
N THR A 303 -7.27 -23.24 -18.87
CA THR A 303 -6.50 -24.19 -18.06
C THR A 303 -7.33 -24.74 -16.90
N ASP A 304 -6.90 -25.89 -16.35
CA ASP A 304 -7.56 -26.51 -15.20
C ASP A 304 -7.29 -25.71 -13.93
N ASN A 305 -8.27 -25.73 -13.02
CA ASN A 305 -8.17 -25.13 -11.68
C ASN A 305 -7.71 -23.68 -11.66
N ALA A 306 -8.16 -22.86 -12.61
CA ALA A 306 -7.84 -21.46 -12.64
C ALA A 306 -9.08 -20.55 -12.66
N LEU A 307 -8.91 -19.36 -12.12
CA LEU A 307 -9.94 -18.31 -12.09
C LEU A 307 -9.36 -16.96 -12.49
N ASN A 308 -10.26 -16.09 -12.93
CA ASN A 308 -10.00 -14.67 -13.10
C ASN A 308 -10.76 -13.88 -12.04
N MET A 309 -10.15 -12.82 -11.53
CA MET A 309 -10.68 -11.91 -10.53
C MET A 309 -10.31 -10.46 -10.87
N TRP A 310 -11.16 -9.54 -10.49
CA TRP A 310 -10.87 -8.12 -10.51
C TRP A 310 -10.76 -7.59 -9.09
N CYS A 311 -9.68 -6.88 -8.78
CA CYS A 311 -9.36 -6.38 -7.46
C CYS A 311 -9.13 -4.87 -7.54
N VAL A 312 -9.70 -4.11 -6.60
CA VAL A 312 -9.56 -2.65 -6.53
C VAL A 312 -9.38 -2.21 -5.08
N SER A 313 -8.46 -1.27 -4.83
CA SER A 313 -8.31 -0.66 -3.51
C SER A 313 -7.75 0.76 -3.61
N ASP A 314 -8.03 1.59 -2.61
CA ASP A 314 -7.38 2.89 -2.48
C ASP A 314 -5.90 2.71 -2.16
N ASN A 315 -5.06 3.11 -3.11
CA ASN A 315 -3.60 2.94 -3.04
C ASN A 315 -2.92 3.82 -1.98
N LEU A 316 -3.55 4.91 -1.57
CA LEU A 316 -3.06 5.77 -0.51
C LEU A 316 -3.48 5.27 0.88
N ARG A 317 -4.66 4.63 0.97
CA ARG A 317 -5.20 4.07 2.21
C ARG A 317 -4.71 2.63 2.43
N LYS A 318 -5.47 1.61 1.97
CA LYS A 318 -5.04 0.22 2.18
C LYS A 318 -3.69 -0.08 1.54
N GLY A 319 -3.39 0.52 0.39
CA GLY A 319 -2.09 0.36 -0.28
C GLY A 319 -0.89 1.00 0.44
N ALA A 320 -1.10 1.85 1.46
CA ALA A 320 -0.01 2.53 2.18
C ALA A 320 -0.38 2.89 3.62
N ALA A 321 -1.10 4.01 3.81
CA ALA A 321 -1.33 4.61 5.13
C ALA A 321 -2.09 3.69 6.08
N LEU A 322 -3.19 3.07 5.62
CA LEU A 322 -4.00 2.20 6.45
C LEU A 322 -3.23 0.93 6.84
N ASN A 323 -2.54 0.28 5.89
CA ASN A 323 -1.75 -0.91 6.20
C ASN A 323 -0.67 -0.60 7.25
N THR A 324 -0.06 0.58 7.17
CA THR A 324 0.93 1.05 8.14
C THR A 324 0.32 1.24 9.53
N VAL A 325 -0.86 1.86 9.62
CA VAL A 325 -1.57 2.04 10.90
C VAL A 325 -2.02 0.70 11.46
N GLN A 326 -2.53 -0.21 10.63
CA GLN A 326 -2.89 -1.57 11.04
C GLN A 326 -1.67 -2.36 11.59
N ILE A 327 -0.48 -2.18 11.01
CA ILE A 327 0.76 -2.74 11.59
C ILE A 327 1.00 -2.17 12.99
N ALA A 328 0.81 -0.87 13.20
CA ALA A 328 0.95 -0.26 14.52
C ALA A 328 -0.11 -0.80 15.52
N GLU A 329 -1.35 -1.01 15.08
CA GLU A 329 -2.42 -1.62 15.88
C GLU A 329 -2.04 -3.05 16.32
N GLU A 330 -1.53 -3.87 15.40
CA GLU A 330 -1.07 -5.23 15.74
C GLU A 330 0.15 -5.22 16.69
N LEU A 331 1.10 -4.28 16.53
CA LEU A 331 2.21 -4.11 17.46
C LEU A 331 1.73 -3.78 18.89
N VAL A 332 0.78 -2.86 19.01
CA VAL A 332 0.18 -2.48 20.30
C VAL A 332 -0.59 -3.64 20.90
N LYS A 333 -1.46 -4.28 20.15
CA LYS A 333 -2.29 -5.41 20.56
C LYS A 333 -1.46 -6.61 21.04
N ARG A 334 -0.33 -6.88 20.38
CA ARG A 334 0.57 -7.99 20.69
C ARG A 334 1.66 -7.62 21.73
N ASN A 335 1.68 -6.38 22.24
CA ASN A 335 2.73 -5.85 23.13
C ASN A 335 4.14 -5.94 22.54
N LEU A 336 4.27 -5.68 21.24
CA LEU A 336 5.52 -5.72 20.48
C LEU A 336 6.14 -4.32 20.28
N VAL A 337 5.60 -3.27 20.89
CA VAL A 337 6.18 -1.93 20.83
C VAL A 337 7.41 -1.85 21.73
N ARG A 338 8.49 -2.41 21.23
CA ARG A 338 9.83 -2.42 21.87
C ARG A 338 10.89 -2.68 20.83
N VAL A 339 12.04 -2.07 20.98
CA VAL A 339 13.25 -2.45 20.22
C VAL A 339 13.91 -3.58 20.99
N PRO A 340 14.14 -4.75 20.37
CA PRO A 340 14.78 -5.91 21.01
C PRO A 340 16.22 -5.67 21.43
#